data_21624e2f0176cddee26f41a7c62ef1b3
#
_entry.id   21624e2f0176cddee26f41a7c62ef1b3
#
_cell.length_a   1.000
_cell.length_b   1.000
_cell.length_c   1.000
_cell.angle_alpha   90.00
_cell.angle_beta   90.00
_cell.angle_gamma   90.00
#
_symmetry.space_group_name_H-M   'P 1'
#
loop_
_entity.id
_entity.type
_entity.pdbx_description
1 polymer ?
#
loop_
_entity_poly.entity_id
_entity_poly.type
_entity_poly.pdbx_seq_one_letter_code
_entity_poly.pdbx_strand_id
1 'polypeptide(L)'
;AVTFTSARVVSRYENPRAQVRLVVDSSAAWTDPTVLSGTAPNTNANVRHFRLNGLRPRTTYHYALEINGRIDNTHRGRFRTFADGPFSFRVALGACALTGSSHPVFETIRKTEPDLFLHMGDMHYEDITATTPGPFRQAYRMVHGSPRQSALFRSTALAYVWDDHDYGPDNSSRQAPGRDVSQQVYREYVPHYELARESLQRPIYQAFTVGRVRFLLTDLRSARTPPETPDSLKTMTGAEQKAWFKQQLAMAKDRYPVVAWVSSVPWISASAADRWGGFP
;
A
#
# COMPACT_ATOMS: atom_id res chain seq x y z
N ALA A 1 -3.54 3.85 -4.36
CA ALA A 1 -4.12 2.86 -5.28
C ALA A 1 -4.74 3.58 -6.47
N VAL A 2 -4.52 3.06 -7.68
CA VAL A 2 -5.04 3.62 -8.94
C VAL A 2 -5.63 2.51 -9.78
N THR A 3 -6.75 2.79 -10.46
CA THR A 3 -7.36 1.91 -11.46
C THR A 3 -7.48 2.63 -12.81
N PHE A 4 -8.25 2.12 -13.74
CA PHE A 4 -8.49 2.81 -15.01
C PHE A 4 -9.52 3.96 -14.89
N THR A 5 -10.37 3.97 -13.84
CA THR A 5 -11.38 5.03 -13.62
C THR A 5 -11.41 5.60 -12.22
N SER A 6 -10.49 5.17 -11.34
CA SER A 6 -10.49 5.64 -9.95
C SER A 6 -9.08 5.75 -9.37
N ALA A 7 -8.97 6.53 -8.30
CA ALA A 7 -7.75 6.60 -7.49
C ALA A 7 -8.10 6.80 -6.01
N ARG A 8 -7.19 6.34 -5.14
CA ARG A 8 -7.21 6.65 -3.70
C ARG A 8 -5.94 7.43 -3.35
N VAL A 9 -6.11 8.55 -2.70
CA VAL A 9 -5.03 9.37 -2.15
C VAL A 9 -5.21 9.43 -0.64
N VAL A 10 -4.11 9.29 0.07
CA VAL A 10 -4.08 9.45 1.53
C VAL A 10 -3.13 10.60 1.85
N SER A 11 -3.55 11.49 2.70
CA SER A 11 -2.72 12.59 3.17
C SER A 11 -2.81 12.78 4.67
N ARG A 12 -1.69 13.03 5.29
CA ARG A 12 -1.58 13.48 6.67
C ARG A 12 -1.40 15.00 6.70
N TYR A 13 -1.97 15.64 7.71
CA TYR A 13 -1.82 17.07 7.96
C TYR A 13 -1.53 17.30 9.46
N GLU A 14 -0.91 18.42 9.79
CA GLU A 14 -0.45 18.67 11.17
C GLU A 14 -1.52 19.30 12.05
N ASN A 15 -2.23 20.30 11.52
CA ASN A 15 -3.24 21.00 12.28
C ASN A 15 -4.60 20.29 12.22
N PRO A 16 -5.09 19.67 13.31
CA PRO A 16 -6.37 18.95 13.32
C PRO A 16 -7.59 19.83 13.04
N ARG A 17 -7.46 21.14 13.18
CA ARG A 17 -8.52 22.11 12.88
C ARG A 17 -8.50 22.62 11.44
N ALA A 18 -7.49 22.25 10.66
CA ALA A 18 -7.40 22.69 9.27
C ALA A 18 -8.52 22.06 8.42
N GLN A 19 -9.14 22.87 7.58
CA GLN A 19 -9.98 22.37 6.49
C GLN A 19 -9.05 21.86 5.40
N VAL A 20 -9.05 20.55 5.14
CA VAL A 20 -8.19 19.90 4.17
C VAL A 20 -9.04 19.30 3.06
N ARG A 21 -8.80 19.72 1.82
CA ARG A 21 -9.43 19.23 0.61
C ARG A 21 -8.36 18.77 -0.39
N LEU A 22 -8.71 17.93 -1.35
CA LEU A 22 -7.85 17.54 -2.46
C LEU A 22 -8.30 18.30 -3.72
N VAL A 23 -7.37 18.98 -4.36
CA VAL A 23 -7.55 19.58 -5.68
C VAL A 23 -6.94 18.65 -6.71
N VAL A 24 -7.68 18.33 -7.77
CA VAL A 24 -7.24 17.40 -8.81
C VAL A 24 -7.60 17.96 -10.18
N ASP A 25 -6.67 17.91 -11.13
CA ASP A 25 -6.87 18.31 -12.50
C ASP A 25 -6.06 17.42 -13.46
N SER A 26 -6.50 17.28 -14.67
CA SER A 26 -5.71 16.69 -15.76
C SER A 26 -4.65 17.64 -16.32
N SER A 27 -4.71 18.93 -15.98
CA SER A 27 -3.72 19.96 -16.29
C SER A 27 -2.89 20.33 -15.05
N ALA A 28 -1.58 20.44 -15.21
CA ALA A 28 -0.70 20.95 -14.14
C ALA A 28 -0.92 22.44 -13.84
N ALA A 29 -1.60 23.17 -14.73
CA ALA A 29 -1.91 24.59 -14.60
C ALA A 29 -3.23 24.85 -13.86
N TRP A 30 -3.94 23.81 -13.42
CA TRP A 30 -5.22 23.93 -12.70
C TRP A 30 -6.28 24.71 -13.52
N THR A 31 -6.48 24.28 -14.75
CA THR A 31 -7.40 24.97 -15.67
C THR A 31 -8.88 24.65 -15.43
N ASP A 32 -9.15 23.43 -14.92
CA ASP A 32 -10.51 22.98 -14.56
C ASP A 32 -10.44 22.01 -13.36
N PRO A 33 -10.04 22.50 -12.19
CA PRO A 33 -9.79 21.63 -11.05
C PRO A 33 -11.08 21.14 -10.40
N THR A 34 -11.11 19.85 -10.08
CA THR A 34 -12.09 19.27 -9.17
C THR A 34 -11.57 19.35 -7.74
N VAL A 35 -12.41 19.80 -6.82
CA VAL A 35 -12.10 19.90 -5.40
C VAL A 35 -12.92 18.87 -4.62
N LEU A 36 -12.23 18.02 -3.86
CA LEU A 36 -12.83 16.91 -3.12
C LEU A 36 -12.63 17.06 -1.62
N SER A 37 -13.68 16.83 -0.87
CA SER A 37 -13.58 16.63 0.58
C SER A 37 -13.19 15.19 0.87
N GLY A 38 -12.19 15.01 1.75
CA GLY A 38 -11.76 13.69 2.19
C GLY A 38 -12.57 13.19 3.38
N THR A 39 -12.55 11.88 3.59
CA THR A 39 -13.04 11.24 4.82
C THR A 39 -11.91 11.07 5.83
N ALA A 40 -12.18 11.33 7.10
CA ALA A 40 -11.27 10.98 8.18
C ALA A 40 -11.53 9.53 8.61
N PRO A 41 -10.51 8.71 8.81
CA PRO A 41 -10.69 7.49 9.58
C PRO A 41 -11.09 7.88 11.01
N ASN A 42 -11.91 7.06 11.65
CA ASN A 42 -12.39 7.30 13.03
C ASN A 42 -11.30 6.98 14.08
N THR A 43 -10.12 7.61 13.95
CA THR A 43 -8.92 7.20 14.70
C THR A 43 -7.98 8.35 15.09
N ASN A 44 -8.38 9.58 15.12
CA ASN A 44 -7.54 10.73 15.54
C ASN A 44 -6.12 10.80 14.92
N ALA A 45 -5.95 10.26 13.70
CA ALA A 45 -4.64 10.16 13.07
C ALA A 45 -4.21 11.42 12.29
N ASN A 46 -5.05 12.45 12.23
CA ASN A 46 -4.88 13.63 11.37
C ASN A 46 -4.61 13.23 9.90
N VAL A 47 -5.38 12.26 9.41
CA VAL A 47 -5.29 11.73 8.05
C VAL A 47 -6.60 12.00 7.32
N ARG A 48 -6.54 12.22 6.01
CA ARG A 48 -7.70 12.26 5.12
C ARG A 48 -7.51 11.26 3.98
N HIS A 49 -8.58 10.55 3.71
CA HIS A 49 -8.69 9.64 2.58
C HIS A 49 -9.55 10.29 1.51
N PHE A 50 -9.02 10.38 0.31
CA PHE A 50 -9.71 10.91 -0.86
C PHE A 50 -9.95 9.76 -1.84
N ARG A 51 -11.21 9.58 -2.23
CA ARG A 51 -11.61 8.62 -3.26
C ARG A 51 -12.05 9.38 -4.50
N LEU A 52 -11.35 9.17 -5.59
CA LEU A 52 -11.65 9.73 -6.90
C LEU A 52 -12.29 8.64 -7.75
N ASN A 53 -13.44 8.94 -8.35
CA ASN A 53 -14.15 8.05 -9.26
C ASN A 53 -14.48 8.80 -10.56
N GLY A 54 -14.84 8.07 -11.60
CA GLY A 54 -15.20 8.66 -12.90
C GLY A 54 -14.02 9.29 -13.63
N LEU A 55 -12.80 8.89 -13.30
CA LEU A 55 -11.60 9.35 -13.99
C LEU A 55 -11.53 8.76 -15.40
N ARG A 56 -10.92 9.50 -16.33
CA ARG A 56 -10.67 9.03 -17.69
C ARG A 56 -9.49 8.05 -17.69
N PRO A 57 -9.57 6.92 -18.43
CA PRO A 57 -8.45 5.99 -18.60
C PRO A 57 -7.24 6.66 -19.28
N ARG A 58 -6.04 6.13 -19.05
CA ARG A 58 -4.75 6.60 -19.60
C ARG A 58 -4.47 8.09 -19.43
N THR A 59 -5.05 8.71 -18.42
CA THR A 59 -4.95 10.14 -18.18
C THR A 59 -4.04 10.42 -16.98
N THR A 60 -3.12 11.35 -17.14
CA THR A 60 -2.33 11.87 -16.03
C THR A 60 -3.16 12.91 -15.29
N TYR A 61 -3.26 12.75 -13.97
CA TYR A 61 -3.88 13.70 -13.07
C TYR A 61 -2.81 14.28 -12.14
N HIS A 62 -2.86 15.60 -12.00
CA HIS A 62 -2.10 16.35 -11.01
C HIS A 62 -2.98 16.57 -9.79
N TYR A 63 -2.39 16.57 -8.61
CA TYR A 63 -3.12 16.84 -7.38
C TYR A 63 -2.29 17.63 -6.38
N ALA A 64 -2.97 18.35 -5.52
CA ALA A 64 -2.41 19.06 -4.39
C ALA A 64 -3.43 19.11 -3.24
N LEU A 65 -2.96 19.36 -2.03
CA LEU A 65 -3.88 19.69 -0.94
C LEU A 65 -4.26 21.17 -1.01
N GLU A 66 -5.51 21.46 -0.73
CA GLU A 66 -5.97 22.78 -0.35
C GLU A 66 -6.15 22.79 1.16
N ILE A 67 -5.43 23.66 1.83
CA ILE A 67 -5.45 23.81 3.29
C ILE A 67 -5.98 25.20 3.61
N ASN A 68 -7.14 25.28 4.28
CA ASN A 68 -7.81 26.54 4.62
C ASN A 68 -7.98 27.48 3.41
N GLY A 69 -8.37 26.96 2.24
CA GLY A 69 -8.58 27.70 1.02
C GLY A 69 -7.31 28.05 0.22
N ARG A 70 -6.14 27.55 0.63
CA ARG A 70 -4.87 27.77 -0.10
C ARG A 70 -4.28 26.46 -0.60
N ILE A 71 -3.90 26.42 -1.87
CA ILE A 71 -3.25 25.24 -2.47
C ILE A 71 -1.80 25.14 -1.96
N ASP A 72 -1.45 23.97 -1.40
CA ASP A 72 -0.09 23.62 -1.05
C ASP A 72 0.71 23.25 -2.32
N ASN A 73 1.52 24.19 -2.78
CA ASN A 73 2.33 24.01 -3.96
C ASN A 73 3.63 23.22 -3.69
N THR A 74 3.99 22.96 -2.44
CA THR A 74 5.24 22.29 -2.07
C THR A 74 5.11 20.76 -2.14
N HIS A 75 3.90 20.24 -1.97
CA HIS A 75 3.63 18.79 -1.94
C HIS A 75 2.71 18.34 -3.09
N ARG A 76 2.86 18.94 -4.26
CA ARG A 76 2.15 18.48 -5.45
C ARG A 76 2.50 17.04 -5.78
N GLY A 77 1.50 16.31 -6.27
CA GLY A 77 1.65 14.95 -6.76
C GLY A 77 1.03 14.76 -8.13
N ARG A 78 1.27 13.60 -8.71
CA ARG A 78 0.61 13.15 -9.94
C ARG A 78 0.40 11.64 -9.90
N PHE A 79 -0.56 11.16 -10.62
CA PHE A 79 -0.73 9.74 -10.94
C PHE A 79 -1.28 9.62 -12.36
N ARG A 80 -1.09 8.45 -12.96
CA ARG A 80 -1.71 8.12 -14.24
C ARG A 80 -2.68 6.97 -14.04
N THR A 81 -3.92 7.14 -14.52
CA THR A 81 -4.89 6.05 -14.58
C THR A 81 -4.45 5.00 -15.60
N PHE A 82 -4.73 3.73 -15.31
CA PHE A 82 -4.43 2.64 -16.23
C PHE A 82 -5.32 2.70 -17.47
N ALA A 83 -4.97 1.96 -18.53
CA ALA A 83 -5.87 1.80 -19.65
C ALA A 83 -7.04 0.88 -19.29
N ASP A 84 -8.14 1.05 -19.98
CA ASP A 84 -9.21 0.07 -20.01
C ASP A 84 -8.83 -1.01 -21.06
N GLY A 85 -8.64 -2.24 -20.60
CA GLY A 85 -8.22 -3.36 -21.44
C GLY A 85 -6.70 -3.51 -21.61
N PRO A 86 -6.25 -4.19 -22.68
CA PRO A 86 -4.84 -4.53 -22.89
C PRO A 86 -3.96 -3.31 -23.17
N PHE A 87 -2.85 -3.21 -22.47
CA PHE A 87 -1.78 -2.23 -22.75
C PHE A 87 -0.45 -2.69 -22.18
N SER A 88 0.64 -2.11 -22.68
CA SER A 88 1.97 -2.29 -22.09
C SER A 88 2.18 -1.29 -20.97
N PHE A 89 2.69 -1.77 -19.83
CA PHE A 89 2.96 -0.94 -18.65
C PHE A 89 4.25 -1.36 -17.97
N ARG A 90 4.84 -0.45 -17.22
CA ARG A 90 6.07 -0.67 -16.45
C ARG A 90 5.73 -0.78 -14.97
N VAL A 91 6.21 -1.85 -14.34
CA VAL A 91 6.17 -2.03 -12.89
C VAL A 91 7.58 -1.93 -12.34
N ALA A 92 7.80 -1.06 -11.38
CA ALA A 92 8.98 -1.09 -10.53
C ALA A 92 8.66 -1.88 -9.25
N LEU A 93 9.59 -2.73 -8.82
CA LEU A 93 9.47 -3.55 -7.63
C LEU A 93 10.50 -3.09 -6.59
N GLY A 94 10.13 -3.10 -5.31
CA GLY A 94 11.03 -2.81 -4.21
C GLY A 94 10.55 -3.43 -2.91
N ALA A 95 11.49 -3.68 -2.01
CA ALA A 95 11.27 -4.13 -0.64
C ALA A 95 12.43 -3.64 0.23
N CYS A 96 12.32 -3.79 1.55
CA CYS A 96 13.42 -3.63 2.48
C CYS A 96 14.07 -2.24 2.44
N ALA A 97 13.28 -1.22 2.72
CA ALA A 97 13.74 0.17 2.75
C ALA A 97 14.03 0.64 4.19
N LEU A 98 15.26 1.05 4.47
CA LEU A 98 15.58 1.65 5.76
C LEU A 98 14.62 2.80 6.07
N THR A 99 14.07 2.85 7.28
CA THR A 99 13.07 3.82 7.72
C THR A 99 13.48 5.26 7.40
N GLY A 100 12.64 5.97 6.68
CA GLY A 100 12.90 7.36 6.30
C GLY A 100 14.08 7.56 5.34
N SER A 101 14.53 6.50 4.66
CA SER A 101 15.65 6.57 3.72
C SER A 101 15.41 7.58 2.61
N SER A 102 16.41 8.46 2.39
CA SER A 102 16.45 9.38 1.25
C SER A 102 17.50 8.96 0.22
N HIS A 103 17.72 7.65 0.05
CA HIS A 103 18.71 7.10 -0.88
C HIS A 103 18.38 7.48 -2.33
N PRO A 104 19.38 7.76 -3.19
CA PRO A 104 19.17 8.11 -4.60
C PRO A 104 18.39 7.09 -5.43
N VAL A 105 18.31 5.83 -5.02
CA VAL A 105 17.57 4.77 -5.71
C VAL A 105 16.09 5.14 -5.92
N PHE A 106 15.44 5.81 -4.96
CA PHE A 106 14.05 6.25 -5.10
C PHE A 106 13.87 7.25 -6.25
N GLU A 107 14.82 8.16 -6.41
CA GLU A 107 14.82 9.10 -7.53
C GLU A 107 15.12 8.40 -8.85
N THR A 108 16.01 7.41 -8.86
CA THR A 108 16.29 6.58 -10.04
C THR A 108 15.04 5.84 -10.49
N ILE A 109 14.31 5.20 -9.55
CA ILE A 109 13.03 4.55 -9.84
C ILE A 109 12.03 5.57 -10.40
N ARG A 110 11.87 6.72 -9.72
CA ARG A 110 10.95 7.78 -10.15
C ARG A 110 11.22 8.27 -11.58
N LYS A 111 12.49 8.41 -11.96
CA LYS A 111 12.91 8.82 -13.31
C LYS A 111 12.61 7.80 -14.39
N THR A 112 12.43 6.51 -14.05
CA THR A 112 11.99 5.52 -15.02
C THR A 112 10.51 5.61 -15.37
N GLU A 113 9.77 6.51 -14.67
CA GLU A 113 8.34 6.75 -14.84
C GLU A 113 7.49 5.46 -14.87
N PRO A 114 7.57 4.61 -13.83
CA PRO A 114 6.78 3.40 -13.80
C PRO A 114 5.29 3.74 -13.67
N ASP A 115 4.43 2.95 -14.31
CA ASP A 115 2.98 3.06 -14.16
C ASP A 115 2.52 2.60 -12.77
N LEU A 116 3.28 1.67 -12.17
CA LEU A 116 3.03 1.13 -10.83
C LEU A 116 4.36 0.92 -10.11
N PHE A 117 4.43 1.38 -8.86
CA PHE A 117 5.45 0.95 -7.90
C PHE A 117 4.83 -0.05 -6.93
N LEU A 118 5.37 -1.26 -6.90
CA LEU A 118 4.94 -2.34 -6.02
C LEU A 118 5.97 -2.50 -4.90
N HIS A 119 5.59 -2.13 -3.67
CA HIS A 119 6.41 -2.31 -2.49
C HIS A 119 6.00 -3.61 -1.78
N MET A 120 6.96 -4.53 -1.66
CA MET A 120 6.72 -5.91 -1.24
C MET A 120 7.14 -6.18 0.21
N GLY A 121 6.98 -5.19 1.08
CA GLY A 121 7.26 -5.32 2.51
C GLY A 121 8.49 -4.53 2.96
N ASP A 122 8.60 -4.38 4.27
CA ASP A 122 9.65 -3.63 4.96
C ASP A 122 9.78 -2.20 4.44
N MET A 123 8.68 -1.47 4.50
CA MET A 123 8.66 -0.04 4.23
C MET A 123 9.37 0.76 5.34
N HIS A 124 9.48 0.16 6.52
CA HIS A 124 10.27 0.62 7.67
C HIS A 124 10.83 -0.56 8.48
N TYR A 125 11.82 -0.28 9.32
CA TYR A 125 12.53 -1.26 10.17
C TYR A 125 12.49 -0.82 11.64
N GLU A 126 11.30 -0.51 12.16
CA GLU A 126 11.15 -0.02 13.54
C GLU A 126 10.88 -1.13 14.56
N ASP A 127 10.66 -2.36 14.12
CA ASP A 127 10.48 -3.56 14.97
C ASP A 127 9.53 -3.33 16.16
N ILE A 128 8.36 -2.79 15.87
CA ILE A 128 7.46 -2.21 16.86
C ILE A 128 6.78 -3.30 17.70
N THR A 129 7.04 -3.32 19.00
CA THR A 129 6.37 -4.18 19.98
C THR A 129 5.22 -3.51 20.72
N ALA A 130 5.02 -2.22 20.50
CA ALA A 130 3.97 -1.45 21.17
C ALA A 130 2.57 -1.91 20.77
N THR A 131 1.63 -1.81 21.71
CA THR A 131 0.21 -2.10 21.52
C THR A 131 -0.65 -0.82 21.33
N THR A 132 0.02 0.30 21.07
CA THR A 132 -0.60 1.61 20.83
C THR A 132 -0.24 2.15 19.45
N PRO A 133 -1.09 2.96 18.80
CA PRO A 133 -0.87 3.39 17.43
C PRO A 133 0.25 4.42 17.24
N GLY A 134 0.72 5.07 18.29
CA GLY A 134 1.73 6.14 18.23
C GLY A 134 3.01 5.74 17.49
N PRO A 135 3.72 4.67 17.92
CA PRO A 135 4.94 4.20 17.28
C PRO A 135 4.75 3.82 15.80
N PHE A 136 3.71 3.06 15.46
CA PHE A 136 3.39 2.70 14.05
C PHE A 136 3.12 3.94 13.19
N ARG A 137 2.35 4.89 13.70
CA ARG A 137 2.11 6.17 13.01
C ARG A 137 3.39 6.97 12.83
N GLN A 138 4.32 6.90 13.79
CA GLN A 138 5.63 7.55 13.69
C GLN A 138 6.47 6.94 12.58
N ALA A 139 6.53 5.61 12.47
CA ALA A 139 7.23 4.91 11.41
C ALA A 139 6.75 5.35 10.01
N TYR A 140 5.44 5.32 9.77
CA TYR A 140 4.86 5.82 8.50
C TYR A 140 5.15 7.31 8.27
N ARG A 141 5.15 8.15 9.33
CA ARG A 141 5.50 9.57 9.17
C ARG A 141 6.94 9.76 8.72
N MET A 142 7.88 8.97 9.24
CA MET A 142 9.29 9.03 8.84
C MET A 142 9.44 8.64 7.37
N VAL A 143 8.78 7.58 6.93
CA VAL A 143 8.79 7.13 5.53
C VAL A 143 8.18 8.19 4.60
N HIS A 144 6.96 8.64 4.90
CA HIS A 144 6.26 9.61 4.06
C HIS A 144 6.86 11.03 4.14
N GLY A 145 7.64 11.33 5.17
CA GLY A 145 8.40 12.57 5.32
C GLY A 145 9.75 12.55 4.60
N SER A 146 10.25 11.38 4.19
CA SER A 146 11.51 11.28 3.45
C SER A 146 11.40 11.94 2.07
N PRO A 147 12.29 12.87 1.71
CA PRO A 147 12.15 13.65 0.49
C PRO A 147 12.04 12.79 -0.79
N ARG A 148 12.90 11.78 -0.93
CA ARG A 148 12.94 10.96 -2.15
C ARG A 148 11.89 9.84 -2.18
N GLN A 149 11.64 9.17 -1.06
CA GLN A 149 10.55 8.19 -0.98
C GLN A 149 9.20 8.87 -1.23
N SER A 150 8.91 9.97 -0.54
CA SER A 150 7.67 10.68 -0.73
C SER A 150 7.50 11.27 -2.13
N ALA A 151 8.58 11.71 -2.79
CA ALA A 151 8.53 12.15 -4.18
C ALA A 151 8.14 11.01 -5.14
N LEU A 152 8.70 9.80 -4.95
CA LEU A 152 8.30 8.60 -5.69
C LEU A 152 6.81 8.27 -5.44
N PHE A 153 6.39 8.19 -4.18
CA PHE A 153 5.03 7.80 -3.81
C PHE A 153 3.97 8.83 -4.24
N ARG A 154 4.32 10.12 -4.32
CA ARG A 154 3.44 11.17 -4.84
C ARG A 154 3.35 11.21 -6.37
N SER A 155 4.28 10.58 -7.09
CA SER A 155 4.34 10.66 -8.56
C SER A 155 4.03 9.36 -9.27
N THR A 156 3.76 8.28 -8.54
CA THR A 156 3.55 6.94 -9.10
C THR A 156 2.42 6.24 -8.36
N ALA A 157 1.61 5.46 -9.07
CA ALA A 157 0.64 4.60 -8.40
C ALA A 157 1.38 3.61 -7.48
N LEU A 158 0.98 3.54 -6.22
CA LEU A 158 1.56 2.66 -5.22
C LEU A 158 0.62 1.49 -4.93
N ALA A 159 1.17 0.27 -4.96
CA ALA A 159 0.60 -0.90 -4.32
C ALA A 159 1.61 -1.40 -3.26
N TYR A 160 1.11 -1.71 -2.08
CA TYR A 160 1.97 -2.09 -0.95
C TYR A 160 1.34 -3.20 -0.13
N VAL A 161 2.14 -4.16 0.24
CA VAL A 161 1.88 -5.17 1.25
C VAL A 161 3.05 -5.16 2.23
N TRP A 162 2.78 -5.30 3.50
CA TRP A 162 3.82 -5.34 4.53
C TRP A 162 4.60 -6.66 4.58
N ASP A 163 5.72 -6.64 5.32
CA ASP A 163 6.37 -7.82 5.84
C ASP A 163 6.50 -7.72 7.37
N ASP A 164 7.47 -8.36 8.02
CA ASP A 164 7.54 -8.45 9.47
C ASP A 164 7.87 -7.11 10.14
N HIS A 165 8.89 -6.40 9.67
CA HIS A 165 9.31 -5.13 10.28
C HIS A 165 8.25 -4.03 10.25
N ASP A 166 7.37 -4.04 9.25
CA ASP A 166 6.21 -3.13 9.17
C ASP A 166 5.08 -3.54 10.12
N TYR A 167 4.93 -4.85 10.29
CA TYR A 167 3.83 -5.45 11.03
C TYR A 167 4.11 -5.56 12.53
N GLY A 168 5.37 -5.83 12.91
CA GLY A 168 5.82 -6.00 14.28
C GLY A 168 7.34 -6.19 14.38
N PRO A 169 7.84 -6.95 15.36
CA PRO A 169 9.25 -7.33 15.45
C PRO A 169 9.70 -8.24 14.29
N ASP A 170 11.01 -8.34 14.09
CA ASP A 170 11.65 -9.27 13.15
C ASP A 170 11.04 -10.67 13.24
N ASN A 171 10.75 -11.27 12.08
CA ASN A 171 10.12 -12.58 11.94
C ASN A 171 8.72 -12.72 12.57
N SER A 172 7.97 -11.63 12.73
CA SER A 172 6.64 -11.59 13.35
C SER A 172 5.65 -12.57 12.75
N SER A 173 4.81 -13.10 13.62
CA SER A 173 3.70 -13.99 13.33
C SER A 173 2.37 -13.38 13.84
N ARG A 174 1.27 -14.14 13.74
CA ARG A 174 -0.04 -13.74 14.28
C ARG A 174 -0.05 -13.39 15.78
N GLN A 175 1.03 -13.72 16.51
CA GLN A 175 1.18 -13.43 17.93
C GLN A 175 1.91 -12.10 18.20
N ALA A 176 2.25 -11.31 17.18
CA ALA A 176 2.87 -10.00 17.36
C ALA A 176 2.02 -9.13 18.31
N PRO A 177 2.62 -8.52 19.36
CA PRO A 177 1.87 -7.73 20.36
C PRO A 177 1.04 -6.60 19.74
N GLY A 178 1.59 -5.91 18.74
CA GLY A 178 0.96 -4.79 18.05
C GLY A 178 0.08 -5.16 16.86
N ARG A 179 -0.23 -6.42 16.63
CA ARG A 179 -0.96 -6.93 15.46
C ARG A 179 -2.19 -6.10 15.07
N ASP A 180 -3.13 -5.92 15.98
CA ASP A 180 -4.39 -5.23 15.69
C ASP A 180 -4.17 -3.74 15.42
N VAL A 181 -3.17 -3.17 16.07
CA VAL A 181 -2.78 -1.77 15.91
C VAL A 181 -2.07 -1.54 14.59
N SER A 182 -1.16 -2.43 14.19
CA SER A 182 -0.50 -2.34 12.88
C SER A 182 -1.51 -2.43 11.74
N GLN A 183 -2.50 -3.31 11.83
CA GLN A 183 -3.60 -3.44 10.87
C GLN A 183 -4.46 -2.18 10.77
N GLN A 184 -4.74 -1.54 11.91
CA GLN A 184 -5.41 -0.25 11.95
C GLN A 184 -4.59 0.84 11.27
N VAL A 185 -3.32 0.99 11.65
CA VAL A 185 -2.45 2.08 11.15
C VAL A 185 -2.13 1.92 9.67
N TYR A 186 -1.98 0.67 9.18
CA TYR A 186 -1.89 0.43 7.73
C TYR A 186 -3.08 1.06 6.99
N ARG A 187 -4.31 0.81 7.46
CA ARG A 187 -5.52 1.37 6.84
C ARG A 187 -5.61 2.89 6.96
N GLU A 188 -4.99 3.47 7.98
CA GLU A 188 -4.92 4.92 8.12
C GLU A 188 -3.96 5.58 7.11
N TYR A 189 -2.79 4.97 6.87
CA TYR A 189 -1.67 5.61 6.17
C TYR A 189 -1.45 5.13 4.74
N VAL A 190 -2.03 4.00 4.35
CA VAL A 190 -1.80 3.38 3.04
C VAL A 190 -2.99 3.57 2.12
N PRO A 191 -2.80 4.12 0.91
CA PRO A 191 -3.86 4.18 -0.11
C PRO A 191 -4.03 2.82 -0.79
N HIS A 192 -4.53 1.83 -0.04
CA HIS A 192 -4.69 0.45 -0.48
C HIS A 192 -5.82 0.28 -1.51
N TYR A 193 -5.77 -0.78 -2.32
CA TYR A 193 -6.92 -1.27 -3.09
C TYR A 193 -8.01 -1.81 -2.14
N GLU A 194 -9.12 -2.28 -2.68
CA GLU A 194 -10.17 -2.87 -1.84
C GLU A 194 -9.59 -4.08 -1.10
N LEU A 195 -9.61 -4.01 0.22
CA LEU A 195 -9.18 -5.12 1.06
C LEU A 195 -10.29 -6.19 1.08
N ALA A 196 -9.91 -7.45 1.07
CA ALA A 196 -10.88 -8.52 1.16
C ALA A 196 -11.66 -8.52 2.49
N ARG A 197 -11.16 -7.78 3.48
CA ARG A 197 -11.81 -7.53 4.77
C ARG A 197 -11.68 -6.06 5.17
N GLU A 198 -12.79 -5.37 5.30
CA GLU A 198 -12.85 -3.93 5.58
C GLU A 198 -12.71 -3.58 7.08
N SER A 199 -12.83 -4.53 8.00
CA SER A 199 -12.66 -4.27 9.45
C SER A 199 -11.24 -3.81 9.78
N LEU A 200 -11.12 -2.86 10.70
CA LEU A 200 -9.84 -2.25 11.09
C LEU A 200 -8.81 -3.24 11.61
N GLN A 201 -9.24 -4.34 12.22
CA GLN A 201 -8.39 -5.35 12.84
C GLN A 201 -8.45 -6.67 12.04
N ARG A 202 -8.18 -6.60 10.75
CA ARG A 202 -8.21 -7.76 9.85
C ARG A 202 -7.01 -7.74 8.89
N PRO A 203 -6.59 -8.91 8.39
CA PRO A 203 -5.54 -9.01 7.38
C PRO A 203 -5.73 -8.07 6.20
N ILE A 204 -4.64 -7.68 5.56
CA ILE A 204 -4.59 -6.63 4.53
C ILE A 204 -4.48 -7.17 3.10
N TYR A 205 -4.69 -8.47 2.90
CA TYR A 205 -4.60 -9.05 1.55
C TYR A 205 -5.63 -8.42 0.60
N GLN A 206 -5.20 -8.22 -0.62
CA GLN A 206 -5.94 -7.46 -1.63
C GLN A 206 -5.64 -7.95 -3.04
N ALA A 207 -6.53 -7.64 -3.98
CA ALA A 207 -6.34 -7.96 -5.38
C ALA A 207 -6.81 -6.82 -6.28
N PHE A 208 -6.06 -6.56 -7.36
CA PHE A 208 -6.40 -5.54 -8.34
C PHE A 208 -5.93 -5.95 -9.74
N THR A 209 -6.34 -5.20 -10.74
CA THR A 209 -6.02 -5.48 -12.13
C THR A 209 -5.35 -4.29 -12.79
N VAL A 210 -4.30 -4.56 -13.57
CA VAL A 210 -3.67 -3.60 -14.47
C VAL A 210 -3.62 -4.21 -15.87
N GLY A 211 -4.37 -3.66 -16.79
CA GLY A 211 -4.51 -4.25 -18.13
C GLY A 211 -5.00 -5.68 -18.07
N ARG A 212 -4.19 -6.63 -18.54
CA ARG A 212 -4.49 -8.06 -18.54
C ARG A 212 -3.84 -8.84 -17.39
N VAL A 213 -3.24 -8.15 -16.42
CA VAL A 213 -2.57 -8.78 -15.29
C VAL A 213 -3.43 -8.63 -14.04
N ARG A 214 -3.76 -9.76 -13.39
CA ARG A 214 -4.36 -9.80 -12.07
C ARG A 214 -3.28 -9.89 -11.02
N PHE A 215 -3.18 -8.88 -10.14
CA PHE A 215 -2.27 -8.87 -9.00
C PHE A 215 -2.98 -9.38 -7.75
N LEU A 216 -2.36 -10.32 -7.05
CA LEU A 216 -2.80 -10.89 -5.78
C LEU A 216 -1.74 -10.60 -4.73
N LEU A 217 -2.00 -9.66 -3.81
CA LEU A 217 -1.12 -9.33 -2.71
C LEU A 217 -1.56 -10.10 -1.47
N THR A 218 -0.70 -10.97 -0.97
CA THR A 218 -0.98 -11.79 0.22
C THR A 218 -0.37 -11.19 1.47
N ASP A 219 -1.14 -11.19 2.55
CA ASP A 219 -0.68 -10.84 3.90
C ASP A 219 -0.09 -12.08 4.55
N LEU A 220 1.23 -12.12 4.69
CA LEU A 220 1.95 -13.29 5.16
C LEU A 220 2.34 -13.20 6.64
N ARG A 221 1.80 -12.22 7.38
CA ARG A 221 2.11 -12.04 8.81
C ARG A 221 0.88 -12.20 9.70
N SER A 222 -0.26 -11.60 9.34
CA SER A 222 -1.45 -11.56 10.20
C SER A 222 -2.00 -12.92 10.64
N ALA A 223 -1.88 -13.93 9.79
CA ALA A 223 -2.39 -15.28 10.08
C ALA A 223 -1.28 -16.34 10.23
N ARG A 224 -0.02 -15.94 10.01
CA ARG A 224 1.13 -16.84 10.10
C ARG A 224 1.26 -17.43 11.50
N THR A 225 1.41 -18.74 11.58
CA THR A 225 1.73 -19.40 12.85
C THR A 225 3.19 -19.15 13.24
N PRO A 226 3.51 -19.14 14.55
CA PRO A 226 4.89 -19.09 15.01
C PRO A 226 5.75 -20.24 14.46
N PRO A 227 7.06 -20.05 14.27
CA PRO A 227 7.96 -21.07 13.70
C PRO A 227 8.00 -22.40 14.47
N GLU A 228 7.82 -22.34 15.78
CA GLU A 228 7.80 -23.49 16.69
C GLU A 228 6.50 -24.32 16.64
N THR A 229 5.50 -23.85 15.91
CA THR A 229 4.24 -24.58 15.72
C THR A 229 4.53 -25.94 15.06
N PRO A 230 3.91 -27.04 15.50
CA PRO A 230 4.05 -28.34 14.83
C PRO A 230 3.67 -28.26 13.33
N ASP A 231 4.41 -28.93 12.46
CA ASP A 231 4.26 -28.79 11.00
C ASP A 231 2.84 -29.07 10.51
N SER A 232 2.13 -30.03 11.11
CA SER A 232 0.74 -30.35 10.77
C SER A 232 -0.26 -29.20 11.07
N LEU A 233 0.16 -28.21 11.88
CA LEU A 233 -0.66 -27.05 12.28
C LEU A 233 -0.13 -25.75 11.72
N LYS A 234 1.01 -25.77 11.02
CA LYS A 234 1.60 -24.57 10.44
C LYS A 234 0.74 -24.01 9.31
N THR A 235 0.69 -22.70 9.24
CA THR A 235 0.11 -21.97 8.12
C THR A 235 0.78 -20.62 7.94
N MET A 236 1.03 -20.24 6.71
CA MET A 236 1.49 -18.91 6.34
C MET A 236 0.32 -17.92 6.21
N THR A 237 -0.80 -18.34 5.67
CA THR A 237 -1.92 -17.48 5.27
C THR A 237 -3.19 -17.66 6.10
N GLY A 238 -3.27 -18.73 6.89
CA GLY A 238 -4.53 -19.14 7.53
C GLY A 238 -5.57 -19.66 6.53
N ALA A 239 -6.62 -20.26 7.05
CA ALA A 239 -7.66 -20.90 6.21
C ALA A 239 -8.45 -19.87 5.37
N GLU A 240 -8.75 -18.71 5.95
CA GLU A 240 -9.60 -17.68 5.31
C GLU A 240 -8.90 -17.07 4.09
N GLN A 241 -7.66 -16.61 4.21
CA GLN A 241 -6.91 -16.05 3.09
C GLN A 241 -6.58 -17.13 2.06
N LYS A 242 -6.28 -18.38 2.49
CA LYS A 242 -6.06 -19.52 1.58
C LYS A 242 -7.30 -19.77 0.71
N ALA A 243 -8.50 -19.72 1.30
CA ALA A 243 -9.77 -19.89 0.55
C ALA A 243 -9.96 -18.73 -0.44
N TRP A 244 -9.78 -17.47 0.01
CA TRP A 244 -9.84 -16.29 -0.84
C TRP A 244 -8.85 -16.37 -2.00
N PHE A 245 -7.60 -16.75 -1.73
CA PHE A 245 -6.56 -16.86 -2.76
C PHE A 245 -6.92 -17.89 -3.83
N LYS A 246 -7.40 -19.08 -3.43
CA LYS A 246 -7.90 -20.10 -4.35
C LYS A 246 -9.08 -19.58 -5.19
N GLN A 247 -10.01 -18.86 -4.57
CA GLN A 247 -11.14 -18.24 -5.28
C GLN A 247 -10.65 -17.21 -6.30
N GLN A 248 -9.67 -16.35 -5.95
CA GLN A 248 -9.09 -15.39 -6.88
C GLN A 248 -8.42 -16.08 -8.07
N LEU A 249 -7.68 -17.17 -7.85
CA LEU A 249 -7.09 -17.95 -8.94
C LEU A 249 -8.15 -18.57 -9.85
N ALA A 250 -9.20 -19.17 -9.28
CA ALA A 250 -10.30 -19.75 -10.04
C ALA A 250 -11.03 -18.69 -10.89
N MET A 251 -11.28 -17.51 -10.34
CA MET A 251 -11.89 -16.38 -11.06
C MET A 251 -10.97 -15.81 -12.16
N ALA A 252 -9.66 -15.87 -11.92
CA ALA A 252 -8.68 -15.31 -12.86
C ALA A 252 -8.42 -16.22 -14.07
N LYS A 253 -8.56 -17.53 -13.92
CA LYS A 253 -8.21 -18.56 -14.89
C LYS A 253 -8.67 -18.26 -16.32
N ASP A 254 -9.92 -17.84 -16.49
CA ASP A 254 -10.53 -17.61 -17.80
C ASP A 254 -10.61 -16.12 -18.19
N ARG A 255 -10.15 -15.22 -17.32
CA ARG A 255 -10.30 -13.77 -17.50
C ARG A 255 -8.97 -13.05 -17.72
N TYR A 256 -7.88 -13.55 -17.14
CA TYR A 256 -6.60 -12.88 -17.16
C TYR A 256 -5.51 -13.82 -17.66
N PRO A 257 -4.79 -13.46 -18.73
CA PRO A 257 -3.68 -14.28 -19.24
C PRO A 257 -2.49 -14.34 -18.27
N VAL A 258 -2.39 -13.39 -17.31
CA VAL A 258 -1.32 -13.36 -16.32
C VAL A 258 -1.89 -13.09 -14.93
N VAL A 259 -1.47 -13.91 -13.97
CA VAL A 259 -1.67 -13.67 -12.54
C VAL A 259 -0.30 -13.44 -11.91
N ALA A 260 -0.13 -12.27 -11.30
CA ALA A 260 1.03 -11.92 -10.53
C ALA A 260 0.74 -12.11 -9.03
N TRP A 261 1.31 -13.15 -8.44
CA TRP A 261 1.25 -13.34 -7.00
C TRP A 261 2.38 -12.58 -6.32
N VAL A 262 2.04 -11.70 -5.39
CA VAL A 262 2.97 -10.89 -4.62
C VAL A 262 3.11 -11.50 -3.23
N SER A 263 4.33 -11.94 -2.95
CA SER A 263 4.75 -12.53 -1.69
C SER A 263 5.91 -11.70 -1.11
N SER A 264 5.79 -11.24 0.12
CA SER A 264 6.89 -10.57 0.83
C SER A 264 7.94 -11.57 1.32
N VAL A 265 7.51 -12.82 1.55
CA VAL A 265 8.37 -13.92 1.99
C VAL A 265 8.89 -14.71 0.78
N PRO A 266 10.19 -15.04 0.71
CA PRO A 266 10.76 -15.78 -0.41
C PRO A 266 10.31 -17.24 -0.46
N TRP A 267 10.20 -17.80 -1.66
CA TRP A 267 9.93 -19.23 -1.86
C TRP A 267 11.09 -20.10 -1.44
N ILE A 268 12.30 -19.67 -1.76
CA ILE A 268 13.56 -20.37 -1.49
C ILE A 268 14.50 -19.38 -0.78
N SER A 269 15.03 -19.77 0.37
CA SER A 269 15.98 -18.99 1.14
C SER A 269 16.92 -19.92 1.89
N ALA A 270 18.13 -19.46 2.20
CA ALA A 270 19.07 -20.14 3.10
C ALA A 270 18.53 -20.16 4.55
N SER A 271 17.76 -19.13 4.96
CA SER A 271 17.07 -19.12 6.26
C SER A 271 15.89 -20.09 6.25
N ALA A 272 15.86 -21.02 7.22
CA ALA A 272 14.75 -21.97 7.36
C ALA A 272 13.51 -21.34 7.98
N ALA A 273 13.66 -20.25 8.74
CA ALA A 273 12.58 -19.68 9.56
C ALA A 273 11.64 -18.77 8.78
N ASP A 274 12.14 -18.05 7.76
CA ASP A 274 11.38 -17.03 7.04
C ASP A 274 11.31 -17.30 5.54
N ARG A 275 10.65 -18.42 5.17
CA ARG A 275 10.43 -18.84 3.79
C ARG A 275 9.19 -19.70 3.68
N TRP A 276 8.62 -19.85 2.49
CA TRP A 276 7.48 -20.73 2.23
C TRP A 276 7.78 -22.21 2.59
N GLY A 277 8.98 -22.69 2.31
CA GLY A 277 9.38 -24.07 2.63
C GLY A 277 9.38 -24.44 4.12
N GLY A 278 9.25 -23.47 5.02
CA GLY A 278 9.04 -23.70 6.46
C GLY A 278 7.56 -23.88 6.86
N PHE A 279 6.63 -23.80 5.89
CA PHE A 279 5.18 -23.85 6.12
C PHE A 279 4.52 -24.76 5.07
N PRO A 280 4.42 -26.07 5.34
CA PRO A 280 3.86 -27.07 4.42
C PRO A 280 2.37 -26.89 4.11
#